data_f20ed47999c28f387beb89d14ea12b52
#
_entry.id   f20ed47999c28f387beb89d14ea12b52
#
_cell.length_a   1.000
_cell.length_b   1.000
_cell.length_c   1.000
_cell.angle_alpha   90.00
_cell.angle_beta   90.00
_cell.angle_gamma   90.00
#
_symmetry.space_group_name_H-M   'P 1'
#
loop_
_entity.id
_entity.type
_entity.pdbx_description
1 polymer ?
#
loop_
_entity_poly.entity_id
_entity_poly.type
_entity_poly.pdbx_seq_one_letter_code
_entity_poly.pdbx_strand_id
1 'polypeptide(L)'
;MKFFIDTANLEQIRKAHELGVLDGATTNPSLMAKENIRGTENCNRHYVEICNIVEGDVSAELIATDFEGMVREGEVLAALHPRIVVKLPCTAAGIRAVKYFAAKDIRTNCTLVFSIGQALLAAKAGATYVSPFVGRLDDISEDGVALVAHIVKVYRTYGYKTQVLAASIRHTQHIIQCLDAGADVATCPLAAIEGLLRHPLTDSGLEKFLADHARLNV
;
A
#
# COMPACT_ATOMS: atom_id res chain seq x y z
N MET A 1 12.29 -3.48 -0.62
CA MET A 1 10.86 -3.28 -0.30
C MET A 1 10.45 -1.91 -0.83
N LYS A 2 9.35 -1.83 -1.57
CA LYS A 2 8.79 -0.56 -2.04
C LYS A 2 8.03 0.14 -0.93
N PHE A 3 8.05 1.48 -0.93
CA PHE A 3 7.22 2.30 -0.05
C PHE A 3 6.03 2.88 -0.79
N PHE A 4 4.83 2.53 -0.35
CA PHE A 4 3.60 3.21 -0.73
C PHE A 4 3.12 4.08 0.42
N ILE A 5 2.47 5.20 0.10
CA ILE A 5 1.79 6.01 1.11
C ILE A 5 0.32 5.61 1.21
N ASP A 6 -0.19 5.44 2.43
CA ASP A 6 -1.59 5.07 2.71
C ASP A 6 -2.39 6.31 3.11
N THR A 7 -2.82 7.09 2.13
CA THR A 7 -3.58 8.32 2.34
C THR A 7 -4.30 8.77 1.06
N ALA A 8 -5.39 9.54 1.21
CA ALA A 8 -6.02 10.29 0.13
C ALA A 8 -5.66 11.79 0.17
N ASN A 9 -4.87 12.24 1.15
CA ASN A 9 -4.47 13.63 1.29
C ASN A 9 -3.34 13.99 0.32
N LEU A 10 -3.62 14.86 -0.66
CA LEU A 10 -2.67 15.21 -1.73
C LEU A 10 -1.41 15.92 -1.19
N GLU A 11 -1.54 16.68 -0.10
CA GLU A 11 -0.41 17.38 0.49
C GLU A 11 0.56 16.38 1.16
N GLN A 12 0.04 15.39 1.87
CA GLN A 12 0.85 14.29 2.41
C GLN A 12 1.54 13.49 1.31
N ILE A 13 0.83 13.23 0.19
CA ILE A 13 1.40 12.52 -0.95
C ILE A 13 2.56 13.32 -1.56
N ARG A 14 2.38 14.64 -1.80
CA ARG A 14 3.45 15.50 -2.33
C ARG A 14 4.66 15.52 -1.39
N LYS A 15 4.42 15.66 -0.09
CA LYS A 15 5.50 15.64 0.92
C LYS A 15 6.28 14.33 0.93
N ALA A 16 5.60 13.20 0.83
CA ALA A 16 6.25 11.89 0.71
C ALA A 16 7.01 11.75 -0.62
N HIS A 17 6.46 12.26 -1.71
CA HIS A 17 7.11 12.26 -3.03
C HIS A 17 8.39 13.10 -3.04
N GLU A 18 8.38 14.29 -2.40
CA GLU A 18 9.56 15.15 -2.26
C GLU A 18 10.73 14.51 -1.51
N LEU A 19 10.47 13.52 -0.64
CA LEU A 19 11.53 12.72 -0.02
C LEU A 19 12.29 11.83 -1.02
N GLY A 20 11.75 11.62 -2.23
CA GLY A 20 12.39 10.83 -3.28
C GLY A 20 12.39 9.31 -3.02
N VAL A 21 11.55 8.82 -2.10
CA VAL A 21 11.50 7.40 -1.69
C VAL A 21 10.13 6.74 -1.92
N LEU A 22 9.20 7.45 -2.55
CA LEU A 22 7.83 7.01 -2.74
C LEU A 22 7.68 6.22 -4.05
N ASP A 23 7.24 4.96 -3.95
CA ASP A 23 7.04 4.04 -5.08
C ASP A 23 5.57 3.87 -5.48
N GLY A 24 4.61 4.42 -4.71
CA GLY A 24 3.20 4.27 -5.00
C GLY A 24 2.28 4.79 -3.90
N ALA A 25 0.98 4.61 -4.07
CA ALA A 25 -0.01 5.00 -3.09
C ALA A 25 -1.14 3.96 -2.96
N THR A 26 -1.70 3.84 -1.76
CA THR A 26 -2.95 3.14 -1.54
C THR A 26 -3.98 4.08 -0.95
N THR A 27 -5.20 3.90 -1.39
CA THR A 27 -6.36 4.60 -0.85
C THR A 27 -7.43 3.60 -0.42
N ASN A 28 -8.46 4.08 0.24
CA ASN A 28 -9.66 3.33 0.56
C ASN A 28 -10.82 4.29 0.84
N PRO A 29 -12.07 3.81 0.89
CA PRO A 29 -13.23 4.67 1.12
C PRO A 29 -13.14 5.52 2.39
N SER A 30 -12.55 4.99 3.47
CA SER A 30 -12.39 5.72 4.74
C SER A 30 -11.40 6.88 4.62
N LEU A 31 -10.32 6.71 3.87
CA LEU A 31 -9.34 7.77 3.60
C LEU A 31 -9.94 8.85 2.71
N MET A 32 -10.68 8.48 1.66
CA MET A 32 -11.41 9.43 0.81
C MET A 32 -12.43 10.24 1.62
N ALA A 33 -13.17 9.58 2.52
CA ALA A 33 -14.15 10.24 3.38
C ALA A 33 -13.52 11.24 4.35
N LYS A 34 -12.31 10.97 4.89
CA LYS A 34 -11.55 11.91 5.74
C LYS A 34 -11.19 13.21 5.02
N GLU A 35 -10.92 13.13 3.71
CA GLU A 35 -10.65 14.31 2.87
C GLU A 35 -11.94 14.95 2.32
N ASN A 36 -13.12 14.55 2.80
CA ASN A 36 -14.43 15.01 2.33
C ASN A 36 -14.69 14.79 0.83
N ILE A 37 -14.02 13.84 0.19
CA ILE A 37 -14.19 13.49 -1.21
C ILE A 37 -15.42 12.58 -1.31
N ARG A 38 -16.47 13.07 -1.96
CA ARG A 38 -17.76 12.39 -2.05
C ARG A 38 -18.24 12.33 -3.50
N GLY A 39 -18.94 11.25 -3.81
CA GLY A 39 -19.49 10.99 -5.15
C GLY A 39 -18.45 10.39 -6.11
N THR A 40 -18.91 9.49 -6.97
CA THR A 40 -18.06 8.69 -7.86
C THR A 40 -17.17 9.55 -8.76
N GLU A 41 -17.74 10.62 -9.35
CA GLU A 41 -16.99 11.52 -10.23
C GLU A 41 -15.83 12.23 -9.50
N ASN A 42 -16.09 12.73 -8.29
CA ASN A 42 -15.03 13.37 -7.49
C ASN A 42 -13.96 12.38 -7.06
N CYS A 43 -14.36 11.16 -6.66
CA CYS A 43 -13.41 10.09 -6.33
C CYS A 43 -12.53 9.75 -7.54
N ASN A 44 -13.13 9.56 -8.70
CA ASN A 44 -12.41 9.23 -9.93
C ASN A 44 -11.39 10.32 -10.30
N ARG A 45 -11.80 11.59 -10.25
CA ARG A 45 -10.90 12.73 -10.49
C ARG A 45 -9.75 12.74 -9.49
N HIS A 46 -10.04 12.51 -8.22
CA HIS A 46 -9.04 12.50 -7.16
C HIS A 46 -8.01 11.37 -7.34
N TYR A 47 -8.43 10.17 -7.77
CA TYR A 47 -7.50 9.10 -8.13
C TYR A 47 -6.55 9.51 -9.25
N VAL A 48 -7.04 10.20 -10.26
CA VAL A 48 -6.19 10.73 -11.35
C VAL A 48 -5.21 11.79 -10.83
N GLU A 49 -5.65 12.67 -9.92
CA GLU A 49 -4.76 13.65 -9.28
C GLU A 49 -3.63 12.96 -8.50
N ILE A 50 -3.94 11.91 -7.74
CA ILE A 50 -2.91 11.10 -7.06
C ILE A 50 -1.94 10.47 -8.09
N CYS A 51 -2.46 9.88 -9.17
CA CYS A 51 -1.63 9.30 -10.23
C CYS A 51 -0.69 10.32 -10.89
N ASN A 52 -1.08 11.60 -10.96
CA ASN A 52 -0.24 12.65 -11.53
C ASN A 52 0.90 13.09 -10.60
N ILE A 53 0.79 12.82 -9.29
CA ILE A 53 1.84 13.10 -8.31
C ILE A 53 2.80 11.91 -8.17
N VAL A 54 2.23 10.70 -8.07
CA VAL A 54 2.99 9.47 -7.80
C VAL A 54 3.47 8.84 -9.10
N GLU A 55 4.76 8.48 -9.18
CA GLU A 55 5.33 7.85 -10.38
C GLU A 55 5.02 6.35 -10.50
N GLY A 56 4.52 5.73 -9.42
CA GLY A 56 4.20 4.31 -9.33
C GLY A 56 2.71 3.98 -9.28
N ASP A 57 2.41 2.79 -8.80
CA ASP A 57 1.06 2.25 -8.75
C ASP A 57 0.17 2.95 -7.70
N VAL A 58 -1.09 3.17 -8.06
CA VAL A 58 -2.11 3.78 -7.19
C VAL A 58 -3.28 2.81 -7.02
N SER A 59 -3.47 2.30 -5.83
CA SER A 59 -4.60 1.42 -5.52
C SER A 59 -5.87 2.23 -5.29
N ALA A 60 -6.85 2.07 -6.20
CA ALA A 60 -8.18 2.66 -6.15
C ALA A 60 -9.21 1.57 -5.78
N GLU A 61 -9.87 1.73 -4.63
CA GLU A 61 -10.76 0.70 -4.08
C GLU A 61 -12.19 0.88 -4.58
N LEU A 62 -12.76 -0.18 -5.16
CA LEU A 62 -14.15 -0.24 -5.55
C LEU A 62 -15.09 -0.45 -4.34
N ILE A 63 -16.38 -0.14 -4.52
CA ILE A 63 -17.40 -0.16 -3.46
C ILE A 63 -18.35 -1.35 -3.62
N ALA A 64 -18.58 -1.81 -4.86
CA ALA A 64 -19.47 -2.94 -5.13
C ALA A 64 -19.05 -4.18 -4.34
N THR A 65 -20.03 -4.98 -3.92
CA THR A 65 -19.82 -6.21 -3.15
C THR A 65 -20.17 -7.48 -3.92
N ASP A 66 -20.91 -7.35 -5.02
CA ASP A 66 -21.23 -8.44 -5.93
C ASP A 66 -20.28 -8.45 -7.14
N PHE A 67 -20.18 -9.59 -7.80
CA PHE A 67 -19.24 -9.80 -8.92
C PHE A 67 -19.48 -8.85 -10.09
N GLU A 68 -20.73 -8.71 -10.54
CA GLU A 68 -21.09 -7.88 -11.68
C GLU A 68 -20.85 -6.39 -11.42
N GLY A 69 -21.13 -5.94 -10.20
CA GLY A 69 -20.82 -4.58 -9.73
C GLY A 69 -19.32 -4.33 -9.70
N MET A 70 -18.53 -5.26 -9.12
CA MET A 70 -17.07 -5.19 -9.07
C MET A 70 -16.45 -5.09 -10.47
N VAL A 71 -16.96 -5.86 -11.43
CA VAL A 71 -16.47 -5.82 -12.81
C VAL A 71 -16.75 -4.45 -13.43
N ARG A 72 -17.99 -3.95 -13.34
CA ARG A 72 -18.32 -2.63 -13.90
C ARG A 72 -17.50 -1.49 -13.31
N GLU A 73 -17.40 -1.44 -11.97
CA GLU A 73 -16.61 -0.39 -11.30
C GLU A 73 -15.12 -0.52 -11.60
N GLY A 74 -14.58 -1.73 -11.55
CA GLY A 74 -13.16 -1.97 -11.76
C GLY A 74 -12.70 -1.66 -13.18
N GLU A 75 -13.50 -1.94 -14.21
CA GLU A 75 -13.20 -1.55 -15.59
C GLU A 75 -13.17 -0.02 -15.75
N VAL A 76 -14.11 0.68 -15.11
CA VAL A 76 -14.11 2.16 -15.09
C VAL A 76 -12.86 2.69 -14.39
N LEU A 77 -12.52 2.18 -13.20
CA LEU A 77 -11.32 2.61 -12.47
C LEU A 77 -10.05 2.35 -13.26
N ALA A 78 -9.90 1.17 -13.83
CA ALA A 78 -8.72 0.80 -14.63
C ALA A 78 -8.53 1.70 -15.86
N ALA A 79 -9.61 2.20 -16.44
CA ALA A 79 -9.58 3.09 -17.61
C ALA A 79 -9.20 4.54 -17.27
N LEU A 80 -9.23 4.95 -15.99
CA LEU A 80 -8.94 6.33 -15.60
C LEU A 80 -7.48 6.72 -15.83
N HIS A 81 -6.55 5.81 -15.53
CA HIS A 81 -5.12 6.07 -15.65
C HIS A 81 -4.31 4.76 -15.65
N PRO A 82 -3.22 4.64 -16.42
CA PRO A 82 -2.41 3.40 -16.51
C PRO A 82 -1.72 2.99 -15.20
N ARG A 83 -1.60 3.88 -14.23
CA ARG A 83 -1.07 3.58 -12.89
C ARG A 83 -2.12 3.04 -11.92
N ILE A 84 -3.39 3.04 -12.28
CA ILE A 84 -4.44 2.50 -11.41
C ILE A 84 -4.30 0.99 -11.28
N VAL A 85 -4.37 0.55 -10.03
CA VAL A 85 -4.52 -0.84 -9.61
C VAL A 85 -5.86 -0.96 -8.91
N VAL A 86 -6.76 -1.77 -9.45
CA VAL A 86 -8.12 -1.95 -8.92
C VAL A 86 -8.02 -2.70 -7.59
N LYS A 87 -8.42 -2.05 -6.50
CA LYS A 87 -8.39 -2.64 -5.17
C LYS A 87 -9.77 -3.17 -4.80
N LEU A 88 -9.82 -4.40 -4.30
CA LEU A 88 -11.07 -5.11 -4.03
C LEU A 88 -10.91 -6.14 -2.91
N PRO A 89 -11.98 -6.40 -2.13
CA PRO A 89 -11.89 -7.23 -0.93
C PRO A 89 -11.76 -8.72 -1.25
N CYS A 90 -11.10 -9.46 -0.37
CA CYS A 90 -10.92 -10.92 -0.45
C CYS A 90 -12.21 -11.66 -0.05
N THR A 91 -13.23 -11.57 -0.90
CA THR A 91 -14.50 -12.32 -0.83
C THR A 91 -14.62 -13.30 -1.99
N ALA A 92 -15.63 -14.18 -1.99
CA ALA A 92 -15.86 -15.08 -3.13
C ALA A 92 -16.09 -14.30 -4.45
N ALA A 93 -16.88 -13.20 -4.41
CA ALA A 93 -17.07 -12.32 -5.55
C ALA A 93 -15.76 -11.62 -5.94
N GLY A 94 -14.98 -11.13 -4.94
CA GLY A 94 -13.69 -10.48 -5.14
C GLY A 94 -12.66 -11.40 -5.80
N ILE A 95 -12.52 -12.64 -5.36
CA ILE A 95 -11.59 -13.60 -5.98
C ILE A 95 -12.00 -13.92 -7.43
N ARG A 96 -13.30 -14.03 -7.73
CA ARG A 96 -13.79 -14.17 -9.11
C ARG A 96 -13.45 -12.94 -9.95
N ALA A 97 -13.62 -11.73 -9.39
CA ALA A 97 -13.28 -10.48 -10.06
C ALA A 97 -11.78 -10.33 -10.29
N VAL A 98 -10.91 -10.70 -9.33
CA VAL A 98 -9.45 -10.76 -9.53
C VAL A 98 -9.11 -11.65 -10.73
N LYS A 99 -9.71 -12.86 -10.82
CA LYS A 99 -9.48 -13.77 -11.95
C LYS A 99 -9.93 -13.17 -13.28
N TYR A 100 -11.08 -12.50 -13.30
CA TYR A 100 -11.60 -11.81 -14.47
C TYR A 100 -10.66 -10.69 -14.93
N PHE A 101 -10.20 -9.84 -14.00
CA PHE A 101 -9.30 -8.74 -14.31
C PHE A 101 -7.92 -9.22 -14.77
N ALA A 102 -7.39 -10.27 -14.15
CA ALA A 102 -6.12 -10.86 -14.56
C ALA A 102 -6.15 -11.39 -16.00
N ALA A 103 -7.30 -11.94 -16.46
CA ALA A 103 -7.47 -12.38 -17.85
C ALA A 103 -7.54 -11.22 -18.86
N LYS A 104 -7.72 -9.98 -18.40
CA LYS A 104 -7.77 -8.75 -19.20
C LYS A 104 -6.54 -7.85 -18.99
N ASP A 105 -5.49 -8.35 -18.35
CA ASP A 105 -4.29 -7.59 -17.98
C ASP A 105 -4.58 -6.34 -17.11
N ILE A 106 -5.72 -6.33 -16.41
CA ILE A 106 -6.06 -5.31 -15.43
C ILE A 106 -5.43 -5.70 -14.09
N ARG A 107 -4.58 -4.83 -13.56
CA ARG A 107 -3.87 -5.06 -12.31
C ARG A 107 -4.80 -4.91 -11.11
N THR A 108 -4.63 -5.81 -10.12
CA THR A 108 -5.49 -5.83 -8.94
C THR A 108 -4.69 -5.88 -7.64
N ASN A 109 -5.27 -5.29 -6.59
CA ASN A 109 -4.80 -5.39 -5.20
C ASN A 109 -5.92 -6.05 -4.37
N CYS A 110 -5.74 -7.33 -4.02
CA CYS A 110 -6.69 -8.05 -3.19
C CYS A 110 -6.49 -7.65 -1.72
N THR A 111 -7.45 -6.94 -1.16
CA THR A 111 -7.39 -6.34 0.18
C THR A 111 -8.25 -7.06 1.22
N LEU A 112 -8.16 -6.64 2.49
CA LEU A 112 -8.83 -7.27 3.64
C LEU A 112 -8.43 -8.73 3.78
N VAL A 113 -7.12 -8.98 3.72
CA VAL A 113 -6.53 -10.30 3.88
C VAL A 113 -6.01 -10.46 5.31
N PHE A 114 -6.53 -11.48 6.00
CA PHE A 114 -6.24 -11.79 7.41
C PHE A 114 -5.80 -13.24 7.62
N SER A 115 -5.63 -14.01 6.55
CA SER A 115 -5.18 -15.39 6.65
C SER A 115 -4.36 -15.82 5.42
N ILE A 116 -3.52 -16.85 5.62
CA ILE A 116 -2.76 -17.47 4.53
C ILE A 116 -3.67 -18.09 3.46
N GLY A 117 -4.83 -18.64 3.86
CA GLY A 117 -5.80 -19.21 2.93
C GLY A 117 -6.36 -18.14 1.97
N GLN A 118 -6.71 -16.96 2.47
CA GLN A 118 -7.14 -15.82 1.66
C GLN A 118 -6.03 -15.37 0.69
N ALA A 119 -4.80 -15.23 1.19
CA ALA A 119 -3.66 -14.86 0.36
C ALA A 119 -3.40 -15.88 -0.75
N LEU A 120 -3.49 -17.19 -0.46
CA LEU A 120 -3.35 -18.24 -1.45
C LEU A 120 -4.40 -18.12 -2.57
N LEU A 121 -5.67 -17.87 -2.22
CA LEU A 121 -6.74 -17.70 -3.22
C LEU A 121 -6.49 -16.47 -4.11
N ALA A 122 -6.05 -15.34 -3.53
CA ALA A 122 -5.70 -14.13 -4.27
C ALA A 122 -4.57 -14.40 -5.29
N ALA A 123 -3.50 -15.09 -4.89
CA ALA A 123 -2.39 -15.43 -5.76
C ALA A 123 -2.81 -16.37 -6.88
N LYS A 124 -3.59 -17.42 -6.57
CA LYS A 124 -4.12 -18.35 -7.58
C LYS A 124 -5.06 -17.69 -8.58
N ALA A 125 -5.80 -16.67 -8.17
CA ALA A 125 -6.64 -15.87 -9.05
C ALA A 125 -5.83 -14.92 -9.96
N GLY A 126 -4.56 -14.63 -9.64
CA GLY A 126 -3.67 -13.79 -10.43
C GLY A 126 -3.64 -12.33 -9.98
N ALA A 127 -3.88 -12.05 -8.70
CA ALA A 127 -3.74 -10.71 -8.15
C ALA A 127 -2.30 -10.18 -8.35
N THR A 128 -2.16 -8.89 -8.68
CA THR A 128 -0.86 -8.22 -8.75
C THR A 128 -0.30 -8.02 -7.34
N TYR A 129 -1.16 -7.56 -6.43
CA TYR A 129 -0.84 -7.38 -5.01
C TYR A 129 -1.84 -8.13 -4.14
N VAL A 130 -1.37 -8.57 -2.98
CA VAL A 130 -2.19 -9.00 -1.85
C VAL A 130 -1.87 -8.11 -0.65
N SER A 131 -2.90 -7.60 0.03
CA SER A 131 -2.73 -6.71 1.17
C SER A 131 -3.12 -7.39 2.48
N PRO A 132 -2.19 -8.12 3.16
CA PRO A 132 -2.39 -8.56 4.54
C PRO A 132 -2.34 -7.36 5.49
N PHE A 133 -3.24 -7.36 6.47
CA PHE A 133 -3.42 -6.24 7.41
C PHE A 133 -2.68 -6.50 8.72
N VAL A 134 -1.55 -5.82 8.93
CA VAL A 134 -0.73 -5.97 10.14
C VAL A 134 -1.45 -5.38 11.36
N GLY A 135 -1.62 -4.07 11.41
CA GLY A 135 -2.12 -3.40 12.60
C GLY A 135 -3.54 -3.79 13.02
N ARG A 136 -4.40 -4.27 12.11
CA ARG A 136 -5.73 -4.78 12.50
C ARG A 136 -5.67 -6.13 13.18
N LEU A 137 -4.70 -6.99 12.86
CA LEU A 137 -4.45 -8.23 13.58
C LEU A 137 -3.91 -7.93 14.98
N ASP A 138 -2.99 -6.99 15.09
CA ASP A 138 -2.46 -6.56 16.39
C ASP A 138 -3.55 -6.01 17.31
N ASP A 139 -4.58 -5.33 16.76
CA ASP A 139 -5.74 -4.84 17.53
C ASP A 139 -6.51 -5.94 18.25
N ILE A 140 -6.43 -7.19 17.75
CA ILE A 140 -7.09 -8.36 18.34
C ILE A 140 -6.09 -9.33 18.98
N SER A 141 -4.86 -8.86 19.25
CA SER A 141 -3.77 -9.63 19.85
C SER A 141 -3.29 -10.82 19.01
N GLU A 142 -3.38 -10.69 17.68
CA GLU A 142 -2.76 -11.61 16.74
C GLU A 142 -1.52 -10.95 16.12
N ASP A 143 -0.52 -11.74 15.72
CA ASP A 143 0.72 -11.24 15.13
C ASP A 143 0.55 -11.02 13.61
N GLY A 144 0.29 -9.76 13.22
CA GLY A 144 0.13 -9.38 11.82
C GLY A 144 1.42 -9.52 11.00
N VAL A 145 2.58 -9.31 11.59
CA VAL A 145 3.89 -9.48 10.92
C VAL A 145 4.17 -10.94 10.64
N ALA A 146 3.83 -11.84 11.57
CA ALA A 146 3.95 -13.29 11.34
C ALA A 146 3.09 -13.75 10.15
N LEU A 147 1.89 -13.18 9.96
CA LEU A 147 1.08 -13.45 8.76
C LEU A 147 1.81 -13.01 7.48
N VAL A 148 2.39 -11.80 7.45
CA VAL A 148 3.17 -11.30 6.30
C VAL A 148 4.31 -12.25 5.98
N ALA A 149 5.13 -12.62 6.98
CA ALA A 149 6.26 -13.53 6.83
C ALA A 149 5.82 -14.91 6.27
N HIS A 150 4.69 -15.43 6.75
CA HIS A 150 4.13 -16.70 6.26
C HIS A 150 3.69 -16.61 4.80
N ILE A 151 2.99 -15.54 4.41
CA ILE A 151 2.57 -15.32 3.01
C ILE A 151 3.80 -15.23 2.10
N VAL A 152 4.79 -14.42 2.46
CA VAL A 152 6.05 -14.28 1.72
C VAL A 152 6.74 -15.63 1.52
N LYS A 153 6.87 -16.42 2.59
CA LYS A 153 7.46 -17.76 2.53
C LYS A 153 6.72 -18.66 1.54
N VAL A 154 5.39 -18.70 1.62
CA VAL A 154 4.56 -19.53 0.73
C VAL A 154 4.68 -19.06 -0.71
N TYR A 155 4.59 -17.76 -0.97
CA TYR A 155 4.69 -17.23 -2.33
C TYR A 155 6.04 -17.54 -2.97
N ARG A 156 7.13 -17.38 -2.24
CA ARG A 156 8.47 -17.75 -2.72
C ARG A 156 8.61 -19.26 -2.98
N THR A 157 8.11 -20.08 -2.05
CA THR A 157 8.17 -21.55 -2.18
C THR A 157 7.47 -22.07 -3.43
N TYR A 158 6.32 -21.50 -3.75
CA TYR A 158 5.50 -21.94 -4.89
C TYR A 158 5.66 -21.06 -6.14
N GLY A 159 6.52 -20.06 -6.12
CA GLY A 159 6.83 -19.21 -7.28
C GLY A 159 5.67 -18.30 -7.70
N TYR A 160 4.77 -17.91 -6.78
CA TYR A 160 3.72 -16.94 -7.09
C TYR A 160 4.32 -15.57 -7.42
N LYS A 161 3.74 -14.90 -8.42
CA LYS A 161 4.18 -13.57 -8.87
C LYS A 161 3.48 -12.42 -8.14
N THR A 162 2.42 -12.72 -7.40
CA THR A 162 1.69 -11.74 -6.58
C THR A 162 2.62 -11.15 -5.53
N GLN A 163 2.71 -9.83 -5.49
CA GLN A 163 3.53 -9.10 -4.52
C GLN A 163 2.79 -8.96 -3.19
N VAL A 164 3.53 -9.15 -2.09
CA VAL A 164 2.99 -8.99 -0.73
C VAL A 164 3.11 -7.52 -0.32
N LEU A 165 1.98 -6.84 -0.22
CA LEU A 165 1.85 -5.44 0.17
C LEU A 165 1.35 -5.38 1.62
N ALA A 166 2.27 -5.24 2.58
CA ALA A 166 1.93 -5.10 3.99
C ALA A 166 1.12 -3.82 4.21
N ALA A 167 -0.11 -3.97 4.70
CA ALA A 167 -1.08 -2.90 4.89
C ALA A 167 -1.45 -2.70 6.36
N SER A 168 -2.18 -1.62 6.66
CA SER A 168 -2.51 -1.27 8.05
C SER A 168 -1.28 -1.06 8.93
N ILE A 169 -0.21 -0.53 8.35
CA ILE A 169 1.01 -0.13 9.05
C ILE A 169 0.68 1.08 9.93
N ARG A 170 1.17 1.10 11.18
CA ARG A 170 0.84 2.16 12.13
C ARG A 170 2.04 2.94 12.64
N HIS A 171 3.21 2.34 12.64
CA HIS A 171 4.44 2.94 13.17
C HIS A 171 5.68 2.36 12.48
N THR A 172 6.81 3.00 12.71
CA THR A 172 8.11 2.68 12.11
C THR A 172 8.54 1.22 12.33
N GLN A 173 8.26 0.67 13.53
CA GLN A 173 8.65 -0.71 13.84
C GLN A 173 7.93 -1.73 12.95
N HIS A 174 6.65 -1.49 12.57
CA HIS A 174 5.96 -2.35 11.60
C HIS A 174 6.67 -2.36 10.25
N ILE A 175 7.19 -1.19 9.80
CA ILE A 175 7.93 -1.11 8.53
C ILE A 175 9.17 -1.99 8.57
N ILE A 176 9.96 -1.88 9.65
CA ILE A 176 11.20 -2.65 9.82
C ILE A 176 10.89 -4.15 9.91
N GLN A 177 9.89 -4.54 10.69
CA GLN A 177 9.48 -5.94 10.82
C GLN A 177 8.96 -6.53 9.51
N CYS A 178 8.19 -5.76 8.72
CA CYS A 178 7.73 -6.19 7.39
C CYS A 178 8.89 -6.28 6.39
N LEU A 179 9.91 -5.41 6.50
CA LEU A 179 11.14 -5.50 5.72
C LEU A 179 11.88 -6.81 6.04
N ASP A 180 12.06 -7.13 7.32
CA ASP A 180 12.71 -8.37 7.78
C ASP A 180 11.91 -9.62 7.35
N ALA A 181 10.58 -9.54 7.38
CA ALA A 181 9.68 -10.58 6.87
C ALA A 181 9.78 -10.75 5.34
N GLY A 182 10.39 -9.80 4.63
CA GLY A 182 10.61 -9.83 3.19
C GLY A 182 9.39 -9.44 2.37
N ALA A 183 8.51 -8.58 2.89
CA ALA A 183 7.42 -7.98 2.14
C ALA A 183 7.94 -7.25 0.90
N ASP A 184 7.20 -7.32 -0.21
CA ASP A 184 7.59 -6.63 -1.45
C ASP A 184 7.29 -5.13 -1.36
N VAL A 185 6.21 -4.77 -0.68
CA VAL A 185 5.71 -3.40 -0.50
C VAL A 185 5.22 -3.22 0.94
N ALA A 186 5.42 -2.04 1.52
CA ALA A 186 4.71 -1.60 2.71
C ALA A 186 3.96 -0.30 2.40
N THR A 187 2.64 -0.27 2.67
CA THR A 187 1.88 0.98 2.56
C THR A 187 1.70 1.60 3.94
N CYS A 188 2.20 2.82 4.10
CA CYS A 188 2.45 3.44 5.39
C CYS A 188 1.81 4.84 5.48
N PRO A 189 1.35 5.26 6.66
CA PRO A 189 1.05 6.67 6.89
C PRO A 189 2.35 7.50 6.82
N LEU A 190 2.25 8.76 6.37
CA LEU A 190 3.39 9.67 6.23
C LEU A 190 4.26 9.72 7.50
N ALA A 191 3.64 9.82 8.66
CA ALA A 191 4.35 9.90 9.94
C ALA A 191 5.24 8.67 10.23
N ALA A 192 4.86 7.48 9.76
CA ALA A 192 5.67 6.27 9.92
C ALA A 192 6.88 6.28 8.98
N ILE A 193 6.73 6.83 7.76
CA ILE A 193 7.85 6.99 6.80
C ILE A 193 8.83 8.04 7.33
N GLU A 194 8.35 9.21 7.75
CA GLU A 194 9.18 10.27 8.34
C GLU A 194 9.90 9.81 9.62
N GLY A 195 9.25 8.93 10.38
CA GLY A 195 9.83 8.34 11.59
C GLY A 195 11.11 7.55 11.34
N LEU A 196 11.31 6.98 10.14
CA LEU A 196 12.52 6.27 9.75
C LEU A 196 13.77 7.18 9.71
N LEU A 197 13.58 8.48 9.51
CA LEU A 197 14.67 9.45 9.45
C LEU A 197 15.16 9.88 10.84
N ARG A 198 14.38 9.66 11.88
CA ARG A 198 14.68 10.16 13.24
C ARG A 198 15.64 9.24 13.96
N HIS A 199 16.85 9.74 14.21
CA HIS A 199 17.84 9.02 15.01
C HIS A 199 18.69 10.00 15.85
N PRO A 200 18.77 9.83 17.20
CA PRO A 200 19.51 10.75 18.06
C PRO A 200 21.00 10.90 17.72
N LEU A 201 21.62 9.82 17.20
CA LEU A 201 23.03 9.89 16.79
C LEU A 201 23.23 10.66 15.48
N THR A 202 22.24 10.74 14.62
CA THR A 202 22.30 11.59 13.42
C THR A 202 22.30 13.06 13.85
N ASP A 203 21.41 13.43 14.76
CA ASP A 203 21.27 14.81 15.25
C ASP A 203 22.56 15.25 15.95
N SER A 204 23.05 14.46 16.92
CA SER A 204 24.28 14.77 17.64
C SER A 204 25.54 14.72 16.76
N GLY A 205 25.56 13.83 15.76
CA GLY A 205 26.63 13.77 14.78
C GLY A 205 26.69 15.02 13.90
N LEU A 206 25.54 15.48 13.43
CA LEU A 206 25.44 16.72 12.65
C LEU A 206 25.86 17.96 13.45
N GLU A 207 25.39 18.09 14.70
CA GLU A 207 25.82 19.16 15.61
C GLU A 207 27.33 19.20 15.78
N LYS A 208 27.96 18.03 16.01
CA LYS A 208 29.42 17.91 16.13
C LYS A 208 30.12 18.34 14.84
N PHE A 209 29.66 17.88 13.68
CA PHE A 209 30.29 18.23 12.40
C PHE A 209 30.20 19.74 12.12
N LEU A 210 29.09 20.37 12.42
CA LEU A 210 28.93 21.82 12.29
C LEU A 210 29.86 22.58 13.24
N ALA A 211 29.97 22.14 14.49
CA ALA A 211 30.87 22.75 15.46
C ALA A 211 32.36 22.63 15.04
N ASP A 212 32.78 21.46 14.54
CA ASP A 212 34.14 21.23 14.07
C ASP A 212 34.42 22.04 12.81
N HIS A 213 33.49 22.13 11.85
CA HIS A 213 33.63 22.97 10.66
C HIS A 213 33.77 24.45 11.02
N ALA A 214 33.01 24.96 12.00
CA ALA A 214 33.14 26.34 12.43
C ALA A 214 34.53 26.66 12.98
N ARG A 215 35.23 25.71 13.63
CA ARG A 215 36.61 25.86 14.13
C ARG A 215 37.67 25.87 13.05
N LEU A 216 37.39 25.28 11.86
CA LEU A 216 38.33 25.28 10.74
C LEU A 216 38.33 26.58 9.96
N ASN A 217 37.34 27.44 10.16
CA ASN A 217 37.15 28.69 9.44
C ASN A 217 37.50 29.92 10.32
N VAL A 218 38.15 29.73 11.47
CA VAL A 218 38.74 30.74 12.36
C VAL A 218 40.24 30.63 12.29
#